data_bf487bf88ecef8016eac4a1ca736f5b4
#
_entry.id   bf487bf88ecef8016eac4a1ca736f5b4
#
_cell.length_a   1.000
_cell.length_b   1.000
_cell.length_c   1.000
_cell.angle_alpha   90.00
_cell.angle_beta   90.00
_cell.angle_gamma   90.00
#
_symmetry.space_group_name_H-M   'P 1'
#
loop_
_entity.id
_entity.type
_entity.pdbx_description
1 polymer ?
#
loop_
_entity_poly.entity_id
_entity_poly.type
_entity_poly.pdbx_seq_one_letter_code
_entity_poly.pdbx_strand_id
1 'polypeptide(L)'
;MADVVVVGAGFAGLSAARELVRLGHDVVVVEGRDRVGGRSYTVTLAGAPVDLGGTFVGPTQDAVLALAAELGCEWVPTYGHGKNLIRWRGRVRSYRSTIPRLSIVELLDVSRIQWRFDRISRKVSVAEPWTSPLAADLDAVSLDQWLRSVHAGASTRDLIAIMARVTWGCEPDAVSMLHAVRYVKAAGGLGRMLDVEGGAQQDRFPAGTQQIAVRMAEALGERVVLDAPVHRIQRHPDGGLTVATGRGDFTARAVVVAIPPEHRGGIEFDPPLPKEHQELTRHWPQGHLSKAY
;
A
#
# COMPACT_ATOMS: atom_id res chain seq x y z
N MET A 1 26.39 11.57 -16.67
CA MET A 1 26.07 11.49 -15.22
C MET A 1 24.72 12.17 -15.05
N ALA A 2 23.72 11.46 -14.57
CA ALA A 2 22.40 12.04 -14.32
C ALA A 2 22.40 12.95 -13.06
N ASP A 3 21.39 13.82 -12.90
CA ASP A 3 21.19 14.51 -11.64
C ASP A 3 20.64 13.53 -10.58
N VAL A 4 19.66 12.69 -10.98
CA VAL A 4 19.01 11.74 -10.06
C VAL A 4 18.79 10.39 -10.72
N VAL A 5 19.16 9.31 -10.03
CA VAL A 5 18.71 7.96 -10.35
C VAL A 5 17.56 7.59 -9.40
N VAL A 6 16.43 7.13 -9.97
CA VAL A 6 15.29 6.64 -9.21
C VAL A 6 15.25 5.12 -9.30
N VAL A 7 15.31 4.44 -8.17
CA VAL A 7 15.30 2.97 -8.08
C VAL A 7 13.85 2.51 -7.84
N GLY A 8 13.30 1.85 -8.85
CA GLY A 8 11.94 1.31 -8.85
C GLY A 8 10.95 2.13 -9.69
N ALA A 9 10.31 1.49 -10.67
CA ALA A 9 9.27 2.06 -11.54
C ALA A 9 7.84 1.72 -11.06
N GLY A 10 7.60 1.72 -9.75
CA GLY A 10 6.28 1.75 -9.17
C GLY A 10 5.70 3.17 -9.18
N PHE A 11 4.47 3.36 -8.67
CA PHE A 11 3.82 4.68 -8.64
C PHE A 11 4.69 5.75 -7.96
N ALA A 12 5.31 5.41 -6.82
CA ALA A 12 6.15 6.36 -6.10
C ALA A 12 7.37 6.82 -6.91
N GLY A 13 8.09 5.87 -7.52
CA GLY A 13 9.28 6.19 -8.32
C GLY A 13 8.95 6.95 -9.60
N LEU A 14 7.91 6.52 -10.32
CA LEU A 14 7.48 7.22 -11.54
C LEU A 14 6.94 8.62 -11.25
N SER A 15 6.20 8.81 -10.14
CA SER A 15 5.75 10.15 -9.72
C SER A 15 6.92 11.04 -9.33
N ALA A 16 7.91 10.51 -8.60
CA ALA A 16 9.12 11.25 -8.26
C ALA A 16 9.91 11.64 -9.51
N ALA A 17 10.09 10.72 -10.45
CA ALA A 17 10.80 10.98 -11.70
C ALA A 17 10.10 12.06 -12.55
N ARG A 18 8.76 11.98 -12.69
CA ARG A 18 7.98 13.00 -13.41
C ARG A 18 8.14 14.39 -12.80
N GLU A 19 8.07 14.48 -11.48
CA GLU A 19 8.22 15.76 -10.80
C GLU A 19 9.64 16.31 -10.94
N LEU A 20 10.67 15.49 -10.80
CA LEU A 20 12.05 15.89 -11.01
C LEU A 20 12.31 16.38 -12.44
N VAL A 21 11.76 15.67 -13.45
CA VAL A 21 11.85 16.12 -14.85
C VAL A 21 11.12 17.45 -15.06
N ARG A 22 9.94 17.64 -14.45
CA ARG A 22 9.20 18.92 -14.49
C ARG A 22 10.00 20.07 -13.88
N LEU A 23 10.82 19.77 -12.88
CA LEU A 23 11.74 20.75 -12.25
C LEU A 23 13.05 20.96 -13.02
N GLY A 24 13.24 20.30 -14.17
CA GLY A 24 14.39 20.49 -15.07
C GLY A 24 15.59 19.60 -14.76
N HIS A 25 15.43 18.56 -13.91
CA HIS A 25 16.51 17.62 -13.61
C HIS A 25 16.65 16.53 -14.69
N ASP A 26 17.88 16.09 -14.92
CA ASP A 26 18.17 14.90 -15.70
C ASP A 26 18.00 13.65 -14.83
N VAL A 27 17.04 12.77 -15.21
CA VAL A 27 16.59 11.64 -14.40
C VAL A 27 16.66 10.34 -15.17
N VAL A 28 17.15 9.29 -14.50
CA VAL A 28 17.06 7.91 -14.96
C VAL A 28 16.28 7.10 -13.93
N VAL A 29 15.29 6.32 -14.39
CA VAL A 29 14.54 5.36 -13.55
C VAL A 29 15.02 3.95 -13.88
N VAL A 30 15.46 3.20 -12.90
CA VAL A 30 15.88 1.81 -13.06
C VAL A 30 14.89 0.87 -12.37
N GLU A 31 14.38 -0.11 -13.09
CA GLU A 31 13.41 -1.11 -12.61
C GLU A 31 13.97 -2.52 -12.78
N GLY A 32 13.88 -3.32 -11.73
CA GLY A 32 14.41 -4.68 -11.73
C GLY A 32 13.62 -5.69 -12.56
N ARG A 33 12.36 -5.38 -12.87
CA ARG A 33 11.48 -6.23 -13.68
C ARG A 33 11.44 -5.76 -15.12
N ASP A 34 10.83 -6.60 -15.96
CA ASP A 34 10.50 -6.32 -17.37
C ASP A 34 9.28 -5.39 -17.53
N ARG A 35 8.74 -4.86 -16.44
CA ARG A 35 7.50 -4.05 -16.42
C ARG A 35 7.53 -2.97 -15.35
N VAL A 36 6.81 -1.90 -15.59
CA VAL A 36 6.48 -0.85 -14.61
C VAL A 36 5.24 -1.20 -13.77
N GLY A 37 4.95 -0.40 -12.74
CA GLY A 37 3.74 -0.49 -11.91
C GLY A 37 3.96 -1.10 -10.54
N GLY A 38 5.06 -1.82 -10.32
CA GLY A 38 5.37 -2.40 -9.02
C GLY A 38 4.25 -3.34 -8.51
N ARG A 39 3.54 -2.94 -7.46
CA ARG A 39 2.41 -3.68 -6.86
C ARG A 39 1.08 -3.52 -7.62
N SER A 40 1.00 -2.67 -8.62
CA SER A 40 -0.08 -2.64 -9.61
C SER A 40 0.37 -3.46 -10.81
N TYR A 41 -0.34 -4.54 -11.05
CA TYR A 41 -0.03 -5.47 -12.13
C TYR A 41 -1.31 -5.96 -12.77
N THR A 42 -1.49 -5.66 -14.05
CA THR A 42 -2.64 -6.04 -14.86
C THR A 42 -2.19 -7.02 -15.94
N VAL A 43 -2.93 -8.11 -16.09
CA VAL A 43 -2.73 -9.09 -17.17
C VAL A 43 -4.00 -9.20 -17.99
N THR A 44 -3.88 -9.73 -19.21
CA THR A 44 -5.05 -10.11 -20.01
C THR A 44 -5.37 -11.58 -19.78
N LEU A 45 -6.56 -11.86 -19.26
CA LEU A 45 -7.05 -13.22 -19.08
C LEU A 45 -8.38 -13.37 -19.84
N ALA A 46 -8.44 -14.37 -20.71
CA ALA A 46 -9.61 -14.61 -21.58
C ALA A 46 -10.09 -13.34 -22.34
N GLY A 47 -9.17 -12.49 -22.76
CA GLY A 47 -9.48 -11.26 -23.50
C GLY A 47 -9.90 -10.06 -22.63
N ALA A 48 -9.91 -10.21 -21.30
CA ALA A 48 -10.25 -9.14 -20.36
C ALA A 48 -9.06 -8.73 -19.49
N PRO A 49 -8.89 -7.44 -19.15
CA PRO A 49 -7.89 -6.99 -18.19
C PRO A 49 -8.25 -7.45 -16.77
N VAL A 50 -7.29 -8.04 -16.08
CA VAL A 50 -7.40 -8.55 -14.72
C VAL A 50 -6.24 -8.02 -13.88
N ASP A 51 -6.56 -7.38 -12.76
CA ASP A 51 -5.57 -6.85 -11.84
C ASP A 51 -5.10 -7.92 -10.84
N LEU A 52 -3.89 -8.40 -11.02
CA LEU A 52 -3.23 -9.28 -10.04
C LEU A 52 -2.70 -8.52 -8.82
N GLY A 53 -2.54 -7.21 -8.94
CA GLY A 53 -2.13 -6.27 -7.89
C GLY A 53 -3.27 -5.44 -7.30
N GLY A 54 -3.01 -4.17 -6.99
CA GLY A 54 -4.01 -3.19 -6.59
C GLY A 54 -5.10 -3.05 -7.66
N THR A 55 -6.37 -2.96 -7.25
CA THR A 55 -7.51 -2.97 -8.17
C THR A 55 -8.43 -1.78 -7.96
N PHE A 56 -8.71 -1.47 -6.69
CA PHE A 56 -9.78 -0.52 -6.35
C PHE A 56 -9.23 0.86 -6.03
N VAL A 57 -10.09 1.85 -6.25
CA VAL A 57 -9.90 3.23 -5.81
C VAL A 57 -11.19 3.76 -5.20
N GLY A 58 -11.07 4.61 -4.20
CA GLY A 58 -12.21 5.20 -3.51
C GLY A 58 -12.15 6.73 -3.46
N PRO A 59 -13.27 7.38 -3.11
CA PRO A 59 -13.42 8.83 -3.19
C PRO A 59 -12.50 9.65 -2.26
N THR A 60 -11.80 9.00 -1.32
CA THR A 60 -10.81 9.66 -0.44
C THR A 60 -9.37 9.52 -0.92
N GLN A 61 -9.16 8.91 -2.08
CA GLN A 61 -7.84 8.70 -2.68
C GLN A 61 -7.54 9.78 -3.75
N ASP A 62 -7.66 11.05 -3.34
CA ASP A 62 -7.63 12.21 -4.22
C ASP A 62 -6.37 12.25 -5.10
N ALA A 63 -5.20 11.92 -4.56
CA ALA A 63 -3.95 11.98 -5.30
C ALA A 63 -3.89 11.00 -6.48
N VAL A 64 -4.36 9.77 -6.30
CA VAL A 64 -4.38 8.78 -7.40
C VAL A 64 -5.49 9.08 -8.41
N LEU A 65 -6.64 9.60 -7.96
CA LEU A 65 -7.72 10.02 -8.85
C LEU A 65 -7.30 11.22 -9.70
N ALA A 66 -6.65 12.22 -9.10
CA ALA A 66 -6.12 13.38 -9.82
C ALA A 66 -5.06 12.95 -10.86
N LEU A 67 -4.13 12.06 -10.47
CA LEU A 67 -3.13 11.52 -11.38
C LEU A 67 -3.77 10.72 -12.52
N ALA A 68 -4.76 9.88 -12.22
CA ALA A 68 -5.49 9.13 -13.23
C ALA A 68 -6.21 10.05 -14.23
N ALA A 69 -6.87 11.11 -13.74
CA ALA A 69 -7.52 12.12 -14.58
C ALA A 69 -6.52 12.85 -15.48
N GLU A 70 -5.40 13.30 -14.93
CA GLU A 70 -4.31 13.95 -15.66
C GLU A 70 -3.80 13.07 -16.81
N LEU A 71 -3.67 11.78 -16.54
CA LEU A 71 -3.18 10.80 -17.50
C LEU A 71 -4.29 10.26 -18.44
N GLY A 72 -5.53 10.74 -18.30
CA GLY A 72 -6.67 10.29 -19.11
C GLY A 72 -7.06 8.83 -18.83
N CYS A 73 -6.81 8.32 -17.62
CA CYS A 73 -7.24 6.98 -17.21
C CYS A 73 -8.68 7.06 -16.67
N GLU A 74 -9.61 6.41 -17.33
CA GLU A 74 -11.01 6.33 -16.90
C GLU A 74 -11.20 5.31 -15.79
N TRP A 75 -12.15 5.54 -14.89
CA TRP A 75 -12.57 4.59 -13.86
C TRP A 75 -14.09 4.46 -13.85
N VAL A 76 -14.57 3.32 -13.38
CA VAL A 76 -15.98 2.98 -13.34
C VAL A 76 -16.36 2.40 -12.00
N PRO A 77 -17.62 2.55 -11.57
CA PRO A 77 -18.08 1.94 -10.33
C PRO A 77 -17.86 0.42 -10.31
N THR A 78 -17.45 -0.09 -9.17
CA THR A 78 -17.37 -1.53 -8.93
C THR A 78 -18.78 -2.13 -8.91
N TYR A 79 -18.98 -3.26 -9.59
CA TYR A 79 -20.26 -3.95 -9.57
C TYR A 79 -20.60 -4.40 -8.14
N GLY A 80 -21.68 -3.85 -7.60
CA GLY A 80 -22.13 -4.07 -6.22
C GLY A 80 -23.53 -4.65 -6.08
N HIS A 81 -24.15 -5.10 -7.20
CA HIS A 81 -25.51 -5.63 -7.14
C HIS A 81 -25.54 -7.09 -6.69
N GLY A 82 -26.54 -7.42 -5.85
CA GLY A 82 -26.75 -8.77 -5.38
C GLY A 82 -26.54 -8.96 -3.89
N LYS A 83 -26.04 -10.14 -3.51
CA LYS A 83 -25.74 -10.50 -2.12
C LYS A 83 -24.28 -10.88 -1.99
N ASN A 84 -23.64 -10.40 -0.95
CA ASN A 84 -22.33 -10.86 -0.52
C ASN A 84 -22.42 -12.26 0.07
N LEU A 85 -21.40 -13.08 -0.12
CA LEU A 85 -21.27 -14.38 0.49
C LEU A 85 -20.07 -14.40 1.42
N ILE A 86 -20.23 -14.98 2.59
CA ILE A 86 -19.14 -15.23 3.53
C ILE A 86 -19.19 -16.69 4.00
N ARG A 87 -18.06 -17.38 3.94
CA ARG A 87 -17.87 -18.64 4.62
C ARG A 87 -17.27 -18.37 6.00
N TRP A 88 -18.10 -18.49 7.03
CA TRP A 88 -17.71 -18.17 8.39
C TRP A 88 -18.14 -19.27 9.36
N ARG A 89 -17.20 -19.71 10.18
CA ARG A 89 -17.40 -20.82 11.14
C ARG A 89 -18.04 -22.05 10.50
N GLY A 90 -17.52 -22.45 9.34
CA GLY A 90 -17.97 -23.66 8.60
C GLY A 90 -19.31 -23.51 7.86
N ARG A 91 -19.96 -22.33 7.89
CA ARG A 91 -21.24 -22.09 7.22
C ARG A 91 -21.12 -20.97 6.18
N VAL A 92 -21.73 -21.16 5.02
CA VAL A 92 -21.90 -20.09 4.03
C VAL A 92 -23.14 -19.28 4.38
N ARG A 93 -22.99 -17.97 4.47
CA ARG A 93 -24.07 -17.02 4.74
C ARG A 93 -24.11 -15.95 3.65
N SER A 94 -25.31 -15.52 3.27
CA SER A 94 -25.52 -14.40 2.36
C SER A 94 -26.00 -13.16 3.11
N TYR A 95 -25.51 -12.00 2.71
CA TYR A 95 -25.89 -10.71 3.31
C TYR A 95 -25.83 -9.59 2.26
N ARG A 96 -26.39 -8.41 2.55
CA ARG A 96 -26.46 -7.26 1.62
C ARG A 96 -25.75 -6.01 2.15
N SER A 97 -25.29 -6.03 3.39
CA SER A 97 -24.62 -4.90 4.05
C SER A 97 -23.13 -5.16 4.14
N THR A 98 -22.39 -4.23 4.70
CA THR A 98 -20.95 -4.35 5.00
C THR A 98 -20.64 -5.48 5.99
N ILE A 99 -21.56 -5.75 6.91
CA ILE A 99 -21.38 -6.72 7.99
C ILE A 99 -22.34 -7.92 7.78
N PRO A 100 -21.87 -9.18 7.95
CA PRO A 100 -22.74 -10.36 7.95
C PRO A 100 -23.82 -10.25 9.03
N ARG A 101 -24.90 -11.04 8.88
CA ARG A 101 -25.96 -11.09 9.91
C ARG A 101 -25.41 -11.60 11.24
N LEU A 102 -25.43 -10.74 12.23
CA LEU A 102 -25.04 -10.99 13.62
C LEU A 102 -26.27 -10.99 14.53
N SER A 103 -26.16 -11.62 15.70
CA SER A 103 -27.11 -11.46 16.78
C SER A 103 -27.05 -10.03 17.37
N ILE A 104 -28.07 -9.61 18.09
CA ILE A 104 -28.09 -8.28 18.73
C ILE A 104 -26.90 -8.11 19.68
N VAL A 105 -26.55 -9.13 20.43
CA VAL A 105 -25.41 -9.09 21.36
C VAL A 105 -24.09 -8.90 20.61
N GLU A 106 -23.89 -9.60 19.50
CA GLU A 106 -22.70 -9.45 18.66
C GLU A 106 -22.65 -8.06 18.01
N LEU A 107 -23.78 -7.51 17.56
CA LEU A 107 -23.86 -6.15 17.00
C LEU A 107 -23.52 -5.09 18.05
N LEU A 108 -24.00 -5.24 19.28
CA LEU A 108 -23.65 -4.35 20.39
C LEU A 108 -22.14 -4.41 20.71
N ASP A 109 -21.55 -5.60 20.67
CA ASP A 109 -20.10 -5.75 20.88
C ASP A 109 -19.29 -5.10 19.75
N VAL A 110 -19.64 -5.35 18.48
CA VAL A 110 -19.00 -4.68 17.33
C VAL A 110 -19.10 -3.17 17.47
N SER A 111 -20.28 -2.64 17.78
CA SER A 111 -20.48 -1.19 17.95
C SER A 111 -19.67 -0.62 19.12
N ARG A 112 -19.57 -1.35 20.22
CA ARG A 112 -18.75 -0.99 21.39
C ARG A 112 -17.28 -0.91 21.04
N ILE A 113 -16.76 -1.92 20.29
CA ILE A 113 -15.38 -1.95 19.88
C ILE A 113 -15.09 -0.86 18.86
N GLN A 114 -15.96 -0.64 17.88
CA GLN A 114 -15.86 0.46 16.93
C GLN A 114 -15.80 1.82 17.64
N TRP A 115 -16.69 2.07 18.57
CA TRP A 115 -16.71 3.32 19.34
C TRP A 115 -15.39 3.54 20.11
N ARG A 116 -14.85 2.48 20.74
CA ARG A 116 -13.54 2.56 21.43
C ARG A 116 -12.41 2.88 20.46
N PHE A 117 -12.42 2.21 19.32
CA PHE A 117 -11.43 2.43 18.28
C PHE A 117 -11.47 3.87 17.76
N ASP A 118 -12.66 4.38 17.43
CA ASP A 118 -12.86 5.75 16.96
C ASP A 118 -12.43 6.79 18.01
N ARG A 119 -12.65 6.50 19.30
CA ARG A 119 -12.21 7.37 20.39
C ARG A 119 -10.69 7.48 20.48
N ILE A 120 -9.96 6.36 20.28
CA ILE A 120 -8.51 6.35 20.22
C ILE A 120 -8.06 7.08 18.96
N SER A 121 -8.65 6.78 17.83
CA SER A 121 -8.34 7.33 16.50
C SER A 121 -8.38 8.87 16.50
N ARG A 122 -9.29 9.50 17.24
CA ARG A 122 -9.33 10.98 17.36
C ARG A 122 -8.06 11.59 17.93
N LYS A 123 -7.32 10.85 18.76
CA LYS A 123 -6.09 11.30 19.43
C LYS A 123 -4.81 11.02 18.65
N VAL A 124 -4.89 10.32 17.54
CA VAL A 124 -3.72 9.95 16.70
C VAL A 124 -3.73 10.79 15.42
N SER A 125 -2.61 11.45 15.12
CA SER A 125 -2.41 12.13 13.84
C SER A 125 -2.24 11.12 12.70
N VAL A 126 -2.75 11.42 11.51
CA VAL A 126 -2.51 10.60 10.30
C VAL A 126 -1.12 10.87 9.75
N ALA A 127 -0.67 12.13 9.76
CA ALA A 127 0.63 12.52 9.22
C ALA A 127 1.76 12.13 10.18
N GLU A 128 1.58 12.39 11.47
CA GLU A 128 2.59 12.22 12.50
C GLU A 128 2.05 11.40 13.69
N PRO A 129 1.75 10.09 13.49
CA PRO A 129 1.13 9.26 14.53
C PRO A 129 1.99 9.16 15.81
N TRP A 130 3.29 9.28 15.70
CA TRP A 130 4.25 9.25 16.82
C TRP A 130 4.17 10.45 17.75
N THR A 131 3.55 11.56 17.36
CA THR A 131 3.34 12.75 18.21
C THR A 131 2.17 12.58 19.19
N SER A 132 1.38 11.53 19.04
CA SER A 132 0.28 11.27 19.97
C SER A 132 0.82 10.90 21.35
N PRO A 133 0.22 11.43 22.44
CA PRO A 133 0.57 11.00 23.81
C PRO A 133 0.35 9.50 24.06
N LEU A 134 -0.43 8.83 23.20
CA LEU A 134 -0.71 7.40 23.28
C LEU A 134 0.20 6.57 22.33
N ALA A 135 1.10 7.19 21.59
CA ALA A 135 1.84 6.51 20.52
C ALA A 135 2.63 5.31 21.04
N ALA A 136 3.43 5.50 22.08
CA ALA A 136 4.27 4.44 22.65
C ALA A 136 3.43 3.26 23.17
N ASP A 137 2.36 3.52 23.90
CA ASP A 137 1.48 2.48 24.45
C ASP A 137 0.74 1.71 23.34
N LEU A 138 0.30 2.42 22.31
CA LEU A 138 -0.39 1.81 21.17
C LEU A 138 0.57 1.02 20.26
N ASP A 139 1.80 1.45 20.11
CA ASP A 139 2.78 0.75 19.30
C ASP A 139 3.37 -0.48 20.00
N ALA A 140 3.39 -0.47 21.33
CA ALA A 140 3.84 -1.59 22.15
C ALA A 140 2.89 -2.80 22.15
N VAL A 141 1.67 -2.66 21.66
CA VAL A 141 0.66 -3.75 21.63
C VAL A 141 0.17 -4.00 20.22
N SER A 142 -0.09 -5.28 19.91
CA SER A 142 -0.74 -5.63 18.65
C SER A 142 -2.25 -5.36 18.68
N LEU A 143 -2.86 -5.29 17.50
CA LEU A 143 -4.31 -5.18 17.37
C LEU A 143 -5.04 -6.34 18.09
N ASP A 144 -4.54 -7.58 18.01
CA ASP A 144 -5.12 -8.72 18.74
C ASP A 144 -5.00 -8.56 20.25
N GLN A 145 -3.83 -8.16 20.75
CA GLN A 145 -3.63 -7.89 22.19
C GLN A 145 -4.59 -6.80 22.71
N TRP A 146 -4.75 -5.72 21.93
CA TRP A 146 -5.71 -4.68 22.29
C TRP A 146 -7.15 -5.22 22.28
N LEU A 147 -7.57 -5.98 21.28
CA LEU A 147 -8.91 -6.58 21.22
C LEU A 147 -9.18 -7.49 22.45
N ARG A 148 -8.19 -8.26 22.87
CA ARG A 148 -8.28 -9.08 24.08
C ARG A 148 -8.38 -8.23 25.35
N SER A 149 -7.56 -7.18 25.47
CA SER A 149 -7.57 -6.30 26.64
C SER A 149 -8.90 -5.57 26.85
N VAL A 150 -9.62 -5.27 25.77
CA VAL A 150 -10.96 -4.66 25.82
C VAL A 150 -12.10 -5.69 25.81
N HIS A 151 -11.78 -6.98 25.98
CA HIS A 151 -12.73 -8.09 26.01
C HIS A 151 -13.66 -8.11 24.77
N ALA A 152 -13.08 -7.96 23.58
CA ALA A 152 -13.82 -8.09 22.34
C ALA A 152 -14.36 -9.51 22.17
N GLY A 153 -15.63 -9.64 21.81
CA GLY A 153 -16.30 -10.92 21.58
C GLY A 153 -15.67 -11.71 20.41
N ALA A 154 -15.89 -13.00 20.38
CA ALA A 154 -15.29 -13.87 19.36
C ALA A 154 -15.67 -13.46 17.94
N SER A 155 -16.94 -13.07 17.71
CA SER A 155 -17.41 -12.64 16.38
C SER A 155 -16.75 -11.33 15.94
N THR A 156 -16.57 -10.37 16.85
CA THR A 156 -15.87 -9.11 16.58
C THR A 156 -14.41 -9.38 16.22
N ARG A 157 -13.73 -10.25 16.96
CA ARG A 157 -12.33 -10.63 16.67
C ARG A 157 -12.19 -11.34 15.33
N ASP A 158 -13.11 -12.26 14.99
CA ASP A 158 -13.12 -12.93 13.68
C ASP A 158 -13.26 -11.93 12.53
N LEU A 159 -14.18 -10.94 12.64
CA LEU A 159 -14.39 -9.92 11.62
C LEU A 159 -13.16 -9.00 11.46
N ILE A 160 -12.55 -8.59 12.57
CA ILE A 160 -11.33 -7.79 12.55
C ILE A 160 -10.15 -8.60 11.96
N ALA A 161 -10.07 -9.91 12.22
CA ALA A 161 -9.06 -10.77 11.60
C ALA A 161 -9.26 -10.90 10.08
N ILE A 162 -10.50 -11.05 9.60
CA ILE A 162 -10.81 -11.02 8.16
C ILE A 162 -10.36 -9.69 7.55
N MET A 163 -10.69 -8.57 8.20
CA MET A 163 -10.25 -7.24 7.77
C MET A 163 -8.72 -7.15 7.69
N ALA A 164 -8.00 -7.56 8.73
CA ALA A 164 -6.53 -7.50 8.76
C ALA A 164 -5.90 -8.30 7.61
N ARG A 165 -6.39 -9.52 7.38
CA ARG A 165 -5.93 -10.37 6.26
C ARG A 165 -6.15 -9.72 4.92
N VAL A 166 -7.32 -9.13 4.68
CA VAL A 166 -7.66 -8.48 3.40
C VAL A 166 -6.91 -7.16 3.20
N THR A 167 -6.73 -6.39 4.28
CA THR A 167 -6.14 -5.04 4.20
C THR A 167 -4.62 -5.07 4.24
N TRP A 168 -4.04 -5.87 5.14
CA TRP A 168 -2.60 -5.88 5.41
C TRP A 168 -1.90 -7.18 5.01
N GLY A 169 -2.66 -8.23 4.65
CA GLY A 169 -2.12 -9.54 4.30
C GLY A 169 -1.43 -10.25 5.48
N CYS A 170 -1.90 -10.00 6.70
CA CYS A 170 -1.36 -10.60 7.92
C CYS A 170 -2.44 -10.78 8.99
N GLU A 171 -2.11 -11.47 10.07
CA GLU A 171 -2.98 -11.62 11.23
C GLU A 171 -2.95 -10.37 12.13
N PRO A 172 -3.99 -10.14 12.96
CA PRO A 172 -4.06 -8.96 13.85
C PRO A 172 -2.95 -8.90 14.92
N ASP A 173 -2.28 -9.99 15.22
CA ASP A 173 -1.15 -10.04 16.14
C ASP A 173 0.15 -9.52 15.54
N ALA A 174 0.23 -9.47 14.20
CA ALA A 174 1.37 -8.93 13.47
C ALA A 174 1.26 -7.42 13.17
N VAL A 175 0.17 -6.76 13.56
CA VAL A 175 -0.08 -5.33 13.31
C VAL A 175 -0.08 -4.56 14.60
N SER A 176 0.75 -3.51 14.74
CA SER A 176 0.68 -2.64 15.92
C SER A 176 -0.66 -1.89 15.97
N MET A 177 -1.18 -1.67 17.17
CA MET A 177 -2.42 -0.93 17.35
C MET A 177 -2.30 0.52 16.85
N LEU A 178 -1.14 1.15 16.98
CA LEU A 178 -0.87 2.47 16.44
C LEU A 178 -1.03 2.51 14.92
N HIS A 179 -0.43 1.53 14.22
CA HIS A 179 -0.56 1.41 12.76
C HIS A 179 -2.03 1.19 12.35
N ALA A 180 -2.74 0.27 13.02
CA ALA A 180 -4.13 -0.02 12.73
C ALA A 180 -5.01 1.23 12.87
N VAL A 181 -4.86 1.98 13.96
CA VAL A 181 -5.60 3.23 14.21
C VAL A 181 -5.31 4.28 13.15
N ARG A 182 -4.03 4.51 12.86
CA ARG A 182 -3.59 5.48 11.86
C ARG A 182 -4.16 5.14 10.48
N TYR A 183 -4.05 3.87 10.09
CA TYR A 183 -4.49 3.38 8.78
C TYR A 183 -6.00 3.54 8.59
N VAL A 184 -6.80 3.07 9.55
CA VAL A 184 -8.26 3.20 9.51
C VAL A 184 -8.69 4.67 9.51
N LYS A 185 -8.02 5.52 10.30
CA LYS A 185 -8.30 6.96 10.28
C LYS A 185 -7.99 7.61 8.93
N ALA A 186 -6.86 7.24 8.30
CA ALA A 186 -6.49 7.73 6.97
C ALA A 186 -7.52 7.34 5.90
N ALA A 187 -8.16 6.17 6.05
CA ALA A 187 -9.23 5.71 5.16
C ALA A 187 -10.59 6.39 5.44
N GLY A 188 -10.69 7.24 6.46
CA GLY A 188 -11.95 7.90 6.85
C GLY A 188 -12.84 7.07 7.79
N GLY A 189 -12.29 6.01 8.42
CA GLY A 189 -12.96 5.13 9.38
C GLY A 189 -13.18 3.70 8.86
N LEU A 190 -13.53 2.79 9.76
CA LEU A 190 -13.73 1.37 9.45
C LEU A 190 -14.79 1.13 8.37
N GLY A 191 -15.91 1.85 8.40
CA GLY A 191 -16.96 1.73 7.41
C GLY A 191 -16.43 2.05 6.01
N ARG A 192 -15.88 3.24 5.82
CA ARG A 192 -15.33 3.65 4.51
C ARG A 192 -14.22 2.74 3.99
N MET A 193 -13.41 2.20 4.88
CA MET A 193 -12.33 1.28 4.49
C MET A 193 -12.87 -0.04 3.92
N LEU A 194 -14.03 -0.52 4.40
CA LEU A 194 -14.59 -1.83 4.05
C LEU A 194 -15.74 -1.75 3.04
N ASP A 195 -16.38 -0.58 2.88
CA ASP A 195 -17.52 -0.41 1.99
C ASP A 195 -17.09 -0.32 0.51
N VAL A 196 -18.02 -0.76 -0.35
CA VAL A 196 -17.94 -0.54 -1.79
C VAL A 196 -18.49 0.84 -2.11
N GLU A 197 -19.76 1.11 -1.78
CA GLU A 197 -20.41 2.40 -2.04
C GLU A 197 -19.93 3.46 -1.04
N GLY A 198 -19.33 4.55 -1.54
CA GLY A 198 -18.71 5.60 -0.73
C GLY A 198 -17.44 5.20 -0.02
N GLY A 199 -16.89 4.01 -0.30
CA GLY A 199 -15.73 3.44 0.37
C GLY A 199 -14.52 3.22 -0.53
N ALA A 200 -13.49 2.57 0.04
CA ALA A 200 -12.19 2.37 -0.63
C ALA A 200 -12.24 1.43 -1.85
N GLN A 201 -13.34 0.71 -2.05
CA GLN A 201 -13.53 -0.24 -3.16
C GLN A 201 -14.60 0.23 -4.15
N GLN A 202 -14.96 1.53 -4.12
CA GLN A 202 -16.04 2.08 -4.92
C GLN A 202 -15.81 1.94 -6.41
N ASP A 203 -14.61 2.24 -6.88
CA ASP A 203 -14.31 2.32 -8.30
C ASP A 203 -13.13 1.41 -8.68
N ARG A 204 -13.06 1.10 -9.96
CA ARG A 204 -11.95 0.35 -10.57
C ARG A 204 -11.62 0.90 -11.95
N PHE A 205 -10.43 0.62 -12.42
CA PHE A 205 -9.99 1.00 -13.77
C PHE A 205 -10.31 -0.14 -14.76
N PRO A 206 -11.17 0.10 -15.79
CA PRO A 206 -11.53 -0.94 -16.76
C PRO A 206 -10.34 -1.53 -17.52
N ALA A 207 -9.34 -0.73 -17.82
CA ALA A 207 -8.09 -1.17 -18.46
C ALA A 207 -7.03 -1.67 -17.47
N GLY A 208 -7.39 -1.81 -16.19
CA GLY A 208 -6.51 -2.20 -15.10
C GLY A 208 -5.75 -1.03 -14.48
N THR A 209 -5.37 -1.18 -13.21
CA THR A 209 -4.70 -0.13 -12.43
C THR A 209 -3.29 0.18 -12.94
N GLN A 210 -2.61 -0.82 -13.53
CA GLN A 210 -1.24 -0.64 -14.05
C GLN A 210 -1.16 0.40 -15.17
N GLN A 211 -2.26 0.68 -15.90
CA GLN A 211 -2.26 1.68 -16.99
C GLN A 211 -1.73 3.05 -16.55
N ILE A 212 -1.96 3.45 -15.28
CA ILE A 212 -1.46 4.71 -14.73
C ILE A 212 0.06 4.73 -14.76
N ALA A 213 0.70 3.65 -14.30
CA ALA A 213 2.16 3.51 -14.33
C ALA A 213 2.71 3.44 -15.75
N VAL A 214 2.02 2.74 -16.64
CA VAL A 214 2.41 2.63 -18.07
C VAL A 214 2.41 4.01 -18.71
N ARG A 215 1.35 4.81 -18.54
CA ARG A 215 1.27 6.16 -19.11
C ARG A 215 2.29 7.13 -18.50
N MET A 216 2.60 6.99 -17.20
CA MET A 216 3.70 7.76 -16.60
C MET A 216 5.06 7.39 -17.22
N ALA A 217 5.31 6.09 -17.44
CA ALA A 217 6.57 5.63 -18.04
C ALA A 217 6.68 6.03 -19.51
N GLU A 218 5.60 5.96 -20.28
CA GLU A 218 5.54 6.44 -21.67
C GLU A 218 5.91 7.93 -21.77
N ALA A 219 5.42 8.77 -20.86
CA ALA A 219 5.77 10.19 -20.80
C ALA A 219 7.25 10.43 -20.42
N LEU A 220 7.87 9.52 -19.67
CA LEU A 220 9.30 9.57 -19.34
C LEU A 220 10.18 9.01 -20.45
N GLY A 221 9.64 8.16 -21.32
CA GLY A 221 10.34 7.59 -22.47
C GLY A 221 11.60 6.80 -22.10
N GLU A 222 12.70 7.04 -22.78
CA GLU A 222 13.97 6.35 -22.60
C GLU A 222 14.63 6.53 -21.23
N ARG A 223 14.09 7.41 -20.39
CA ARG A 223 14.54 7.56 -19.01
C ARG A 223 14.20 6.35 -18.14
N VAL A 224 13.28 5.48 -18.57
CA VAL A 224 12.89 4.28 -17.82
C VAL A 224 13.61 3.05 -18.39
N VAL A 225 14.49 2.49 -17.57
CA VAL A 225 15.31 1.31 -17.92
C VAL A 225 14.75 0.10 -17.15
N LEU A 226 14.16 -0.83 -17.88
CA LEU A 226 13.65 -2.11 -17.35
C LEU A 226 14.76 -3.17 -17.31
N ASP A 227 14.50 -4.29 -16.65
CA ASP A 227 15.44 -5.40 -16.47
C ASP A 227 16.79 -4.95 -15.88
N ALA A 228 16.77 -3.93 -15.04
CA ALA A 228 17.94 -3.34 -14.42
C ALA A 228 17.88 -3.47 -12.87
N PRO A 229 17.92 -4.70 -12.32
CA PRO A 229 17.90 -4.90 -10.88
C PRO A 229 19.13 -4.25 -10.25
N VAL A 230 18.87 -3.37 -9.27
CA VAL A 230 19.94 -2.70 -8.52
C VAL A 230 20.45 -3.65 -7.44
N HIS A 231 21.77 -3.85 -7.40
CA HIS A 231 22.41 -4.68 -6.38
C HIS A 231 23.37 -3.91 -5.48
N ARG A 232 23.86 -2.72 -5.90
CA ARG A 232 24.72 -1.87 -5.07
C ARG A 232 24.47 -0.39 -5.35
N ILE A 233 24.54 0.42 -4.28
CA ILE A 233 24.56 1.89 -4.36
C ILE A 233 25.79 2.36 -3.58
N GLN A 234 26.75 2.95 -4.28
CA GLN A 234 28.00 3.42 -3.71
C GLN A 234 28.10 4.95 -3.77
N ARG A 235 28.46 5.55 -2.64
CA ARG A 235 28.80 6.99 -2.58
C ARG A 235 30.29 7.19 -2.69
N HIS A 236 30.71 8.09 -3.56
CA HIS A 236 32.10 8.45 -3.74
C HIS A 236 32.52 9.63 -2.86
N PRO A 237 33.84 9.80 -2.59
CA PRO A 237 34.35 10.91 -1.77
C PRO A 237 34.03 12.31 -2.34
N ASP A 238 33.87 12.44 -3.66
CA ASP A 238 33.48 13.67 -4.34
C ASP A 238 31.98 13.99 -4.25
N GLY A 239 31.20 13.12 -3.56
CA GLY A 239 29.76 13.27 -3.36
C GLY A 239 28.90 12.67 -4.45
N GLY A 240 29.48 12.15 -5.54
CA GLY A 240 28.77 11.39 -6.57
C GLY A 240 28.33 10.01 -6.07
N LEU A 241 27.35 9.42 -6.76
CA LEU A 241 26.88 8.07 -6.48
C LEU A 241 26.96 7.19 -7.73
N THR A 242 27.31 5.92 -7.54
CA THR A 242 27.15 4.88 -8.55
C THR A 242 26.05 3.92 -8.13
N VAL A 243 25.10 3.67 -9.03
CA VAL A 243 24.03 2.66 -8.88
C VAL A 243 24.39 1.50 -9.83
N ALA A 244 24.84 0.40 -9.27
CA ALA A 244 25.21 -0.79 -10.02
C ALA A 244 23.99 -1.68 -10.27
N THR A 245 23.75 -2.01 -11.54
CA THR A 245 22.60 -2.81 -11.98
C THR A 245 23.01 -3.96 -12.88
N GLY A 246 22.09 -4.88 -13.15
CA GLY A 246 22.28 -5.95 -14.14
C GLY A 246 22.49 -5.46 -15.58
N ARG A 247 22.20 -4.18 -15.88
CA ARG A 247 22.41 -3.55 -17.20
C ARG A 247 23.58 -2.58 -17.25
N GLY A 248 24.42 -2.56 -16.23
CA GLY A 248 25.55 -1.64 -16.11
C GLY A 248 25.32 -0.59 -15.02
N ASP A 249 26.27 0.32 -14.90
CA ASP A 249 26.33 1.29 -13.84
C ASP A 249 25.77 2.64 -14.28
N PHE A 250 24.97 3.25 -13.40
CA PHE A 250 24.44 4.59 -13.57
C PHE A 250 25.06 5.52 -12.53
N THR A 251 25.63 6.64 -12.96
CA THR A 251 26.19 7.66 -12.06
C THR A 251 25.25 8.84 -11.90
N ALA A 252 25.09 9.32 -10.66
CA ALA A 252 24.21 10.43 -10.34
C ALA A 252 24.72 11.27 -9.17
N ARG A 253 24.14 12.46 -8.99
CA ARG A 253 24.34 13.31 -7.80
C ARG A 253 23.49 12.86 -6.62
N ALA A 254 22.30 12.30 -6.90
CA ALA A 254 21.38 11.81 -5.89
C ALA A 254 20.68 10.52 -6.33
N VAL A 255 20.22 9.73 -5.37
CA VAL A 255 19.46 8.50 -5.61
C VAL A 255 18.17 8.54 -4.79
N VAL A 256 17.04 8.29 -5.44
CA VAL A 256 15.75 8.07 -4.80
C VAL A 256 15.45 6.58 -4.79
N VAL A 257 15.41 5.96 -3.61
CA VAL A 257 15.08 4.53 -3.46
C VAL A 257 13.58 4.40 -3.23
N ALA A 258 12.83 4.07 -4.29
CA ALA A 258 11.37 4.01 -4.33
C ALA A 258 10.82 2.57 -4.37
N ILE A 259 11.54 1.64 -3.76
CA ILE A 259 11.12 0.24 -3.58
C ILE A 259 10.62 0.00 -2.16
N PRO A 260 9.81 -1.06 -1.92
CA PRO A 260 9.40 -1.42 -0.56
C PRO A 260 10.60 -1.63 0.38
N PRO A 261 10.45 -1.30 1.69
CA PRO A 261 11.56 -1.41 2.65
C PRO A 261 12.21 -2.80 2.69
N GLU A 262 11.43 -3.86 2.61
CA GLU A 262 11.92 -5.25 2.59
C GLU A 262 12.92 -5.51 1.45
N HIS A 263 12.63 -4.98 0.25
CA HIS A 263 13.51 -5.18 -0.91
C HIS A 263 14.82 -4.39 -0.82
N ARG A 264 14.92 -3.39 0.04
CA ARG A 264 16.20 -2.68 0.29
C ARG A 264 17.27 -3.58 0.87
N GLY A 265 16.88 -4.65 1.60
CA GLY A 265 17.81 -5.64 2.14
C GLY A 265 18.62 -6.39 1.08
N GLY A 266 18.16 -6.40 -0.17
CA GLY A 266 18.89 -6.97 -1.31
C GLY A 266 19.85 -6.00 -1.99
N ILE A 267 19.94 -4.75 -1.54
CA ILE A 267 20.85 -3.74 -2.09
C ILE A 267 22.00 -3.50 -1.10
N GLU A 268 23.23 -3.63 -1.59
CA GLU A 268 24.42 -3.23 -0.83
C GLU A 268 24.54 -1.70 -0.87
N PHE A 269 24.61 -1.07 0.31
CA PHE A 269 24.89 0.36 0.44
C PHE A 269 26.31 0.59 0.93
N ASP A 270 27.06 1.44 0.23
CA ASP A 270 28.43 1.81 0.55
C ASP A 270 28.58 3.35 0.59
N PRO A 271 28.76 3.99 1.77
CA PRO A 271 28.78 3.36 3.08
C PRO A 271 27.43 2.75 3.51
N PRO A 272 27.45 1.80 4.47
CA PRO A 272 26.21 1.19 4.95
C PRO A 272 25.20 2.22 5.45
N LEU A 273 23.91 1.92 5.27
CA LEU A 273 22.83 2.74 5.85
C LEU A 273 22.94 2.78 7.39
N PRO A 274 22.48 3.85 8.04
CA PRO A 274 22.38 3.93 9.49
C PRO A 274 21.65 2.72 10.08
N LYS A 275 22.03 2.30 11.29
CA LYS A 275 21.47 1.10 11.95
C LYS A 275 19.94 1.17 12.05
N GLU A 276 19.39 2.34 12.35
CA GLU A 276 17.95 2.58 12.48
C GLU A 276 17.21 2.29 11.17
N HIS A 277 17.80 2.61 10.02
CA HIS A 277 17.25 2.27 8.71
C HIS A 277 17.31 0.78 8.40
N GLN A 278 18.38 0.08 8.86
CA GLN A 278 18.50 -1.37 8.70
C GLN A 278 17.47 -2.10 9.58
N GLU A 279 17.28 -1.63 10.82
CA GLU A 279 16.28 -2.17 11.76
C GLU A 279 14.86 -1.97 11.22
N LEU A 280 14.53 -0.77 10.71
CA LEU A 280 13.24 -0.51 10.07
C LEU A 280 12.97 -1.50 8.92
N THR A 281 13.97 -1.78 8.10
CA THR A 281 13.85 -2.76 7.01
C THR A 281 13.48 -4.15 7.51
N ARG A 282 14.06 -4.58 8.64
CA ARG A 282 13.79 -5.90 9.25
C ARG A 282 12.41 -5.99 9.89
N HIS A 283 11.91 -4.89 10.45
CA HIS A 283 10.64 -4.84 11.19
C HIS A 283 9.44 -4.39 10.33
N TRP A 284 9.65 -4.20 9.03
CA TRP A 284 8.60 -3.83 8.10
C TRP A 284 8.42 -4.87 6.98
N PRO A 285 7.95 -6.07 7.30
CA PRO A 285 7.70 -7.10 6.30
C PRO A 285 6.51 -6.71 5.41
N GLN A 286 6.46 -7.26 4.21
CA GLN A 286 5.28 -7.12 3.35
C GLN A 286 4.19 -8.11 3.79
N GLY A 287 2.93 -7.70 3.61
CA GLY A 287 1.80 -8.59 3.74
C GLY A 287 1.75 -9.62 2.59
N HIS A 288 1.23 -10.80 2.89
CA HIS A 288 1.09 -11.90 1.94
C HIS A 288 -0.39 -12.05 1.54
N LEU A 289 -0.68 -11.82 0.26
CA LEU A 289 -2.02 -11.94 -0.32
C LEU A 289 -1.95 -12.77 -1.60
N SER A 290 -2.95 -13.63 -1.79
CA SER A 290 -3.20 -14.34 -3.04
C SER A 290 -4.56 -13.94 -3.58
N LYS A 291 -4.66 -13.77 -4.89
CA LYS A 291 -5.92 -13.53 -5.61
C LYS A 291 -6.23 -14.74 -6.49
N ALA A 292 -7.51 -15.10 -6.55
CA ALA A 292 -8.05 -16.11 -7.46
C ALA A 292 -9.18 -15.48 -8.28
N TYR A 293 -9.21 -15.78 -9.59
CA TYR A 293 -10.19 -15.29 -10.55
C TYR A 293 -10.85 -16.47 -11.27
#